data_3898caae846b6b9b2314c44fe230bd97
#
_entry.id   3898caae846b6b9b2314c44fe230bd97
#
_cell.length_a   1.000
_cell.length_b   1.000
_cell.length_c   1.000
_cell.angle_alpha   90.00
_cell.angle_beta   90.00
_cell.angle_gamma   90.00
#
_symmetry.space_group_name_H-M   'P 1'
#
loop_
_entity.id
_entity.type
_entity.pdbx_description
1 polymer ?
#
loop_
_entity_poly.entity_id
_entity_poly.type
_entity_poly.pdbx_seq_one_letter_code
_entity_poly.pdbx_strand_id
1 'polypeptide(L)'
;MNTFADSVKALKVWFDKSSMWVALDDGRVLAVPRKWFPRLDAASNEQLENYEFSGNGIGVHWDDLDEDIFIPNLLVNERVTNVYK
;
A
#
# COMPACT_ATOMS: atom_id res chain seq x y z
N MET A 1 -23.57 6.81 1.98
CA MET A 1 -23.00 6.82 1.56
C MET A 1 -22.08 6.34 1.48
N ASN A 2 -21.96 6.18 1.09
CA ASN A 2 -21.05 5.48 0.76
C ASN A 2 -20.00 5.27 1.51
N THR A 3 -19.58 4.37 1.71
CA THR A 3 -18.49 4.16 2.43
C THR A 3 -17.31 4.51 1.69
N PHE A 4 -16.78 5.60 2.05
CA PHE A 4 -15.70 6.12 1.32
C PHE A 4 -14.51 5.20 1.31
N ALA A 5 -14.24 4.49 2.35
CA ALA A 5 -13.07 3.62 2.40
C ALA A 5 -13.15 2.49 1.40
N ASP A 6 -14.36 1.97 1.17
CA ASP A 6 -14.53 0.87 0.25
C ASP A 6 -14.31 1.28 -1.19
N SER A 7 -14.41 2.55 -1.50
CA SER A 7 -14.28 3.00 -2.87
C SER A 7 -12.90 3.48 -3.22
N VAL A 8 -11.99 3.58 -2.26
CA VAL A 8 -10.64 4.06 -2.51
C VAL A 8 -9.73 2.90 -2.88
N LYS A 9 -9.05 3.03 -4.01
CA LYS A 9 -8.21 1.97 -4.54
C LYS A 9 -6.81 2.47 -4.82
N ALA A 10 -5.85 1.56 -4.79
CA ALA A 10 -4.47 1.90 -5.10
C ALA A 10 -4.27 1.88 -6.61
N LEU A 11 -3.55 2.85 -7.10
CA LEU A 11 -3.16 2.93 -8.51
C LEU A 11 -1.72 2.51 -8.71
N LYS A 12 -0.87 2.71 -7.71
CA LYS A 12 0.54 2.43 -7.83
C LYS A 12 1.14 2.24 -6.45
N VAL A 13 2.11 1.36 -6.36
CA VAL A 13 2.87 1.12 -5.12
C VAL A 13 4.35 1.18 -5.47
N TRP A 14 5.14 1.90 -4.67
CA TRP A 14 6.59 1.91 -4.85
C TRP A 14 7.23 2.07 -3.48
N PHE A 15 8.55 1.91 -3.42
CA PHE A 15 9.27 1.86 -2.16
C PHE A 15 10.51 2.73 -2.20
N ASP A 16 10.85 3.30 -1.04
CA ASP A 16 12.18 3.82 -0.82
C ASP A 16 12.76 3.08 0.37
N LYS A 17 13.84 3.59 0.96
CA LYS A 17 14.53 2.85 2.02
C LYS A 17 13.68 2.64 3.27
N SER A 18 12.80 3.55 3.57
CA SER A 18 12.06 3.53 4.82
C SER A 18 10.56 3.42 4.66
N SER A 19 10.04 3.65 3.47
CA SER A 19 8.60 3.76 3.28
C SER A 19 8.09 2.97 2.10
N MET A 20 6.86 2.51 2.24
CA MET A 20 6.07 2.05 1.12
C MET A 20 5.16 3.19 0.74
N TRP A 21 5.13 3.54 -0.54
CA TRP A 21 4.30 4.64 -1.03
C TRP A 21 3.14 4.06 -1.83
N VAL A 22 1.97 4.57 -1.59
CA VAL A 22 0.76 4.09 -2.26
C VAL A 22 0.01 5.29 -2.81
N ALA A 23 -0.14 5.35 -4.12
CA ALA A 23 -0.95 6.37 -4.75
C ALA A 23 -2.38 5.85 -4.86
N LEU A 24 -3.33 6.66 -4.43
CA LEU A 24 -4.74 6.27 -4.39
C LEU A 24 -5.51 6.96 -5.50
N ASP A 25 -6.64 6.38 -5.88
CA ASP A 25 -7.44 6.89 -6.99
C ASP A 25 -8.21 8.16 -6.64
N ASP A 26 -8.19 8.59 -5.37
CA ASP A 26 -8.80 9.86 -4.97
C ASP A 26 -7.76 10.99 -4.93
N GLY A 27 -6.54 10.75 -5.37
CA GLY A 27 -5.50 11.77 -5.43
C GLY A 27 -4.55 11.80 -4.27
N ARG A 28 -4.82 11.03 -3.22
CA ARG A 28 -3.92 10.97 -2.07
C ARG A 28 -2.74 10.05 -2.34
N VAL A 29 -1.64 10.33 -1.66
CA VAL A 29 -0.48 9.45 -1.66
C VAL A 29 -0.13 9.17 -0.20
N LEU A 30 -0.07 7.90 0.15
CA LEU A 30 0.25 7.49 1.52
C LEU A 30 1.71 7.09 1.61
N ALA A 31 2.34 7.44 2.72
CA ALA A 31 3.67 6.94 3.05
C ALA A 31 3.52 6.05 4.28
N VAL A 32 3.83 4.78 4.12
CA VAL A 32 3.65 3.78 5.15
C VAL A 32 5.01 3.25 5.56
N PRO A 33 5.35 3.25 6.86
CA PRO A 33 6.66 2.74 7.27
C PRO A 33 6.83 1.27 6.87
N ARG A 34 7.93 0.97 6.21
CA ARG A 34 8.21 -0.41 5.78
C ARG A 34 8.32 -1.34 6.97
N LYS A 35 8.74 -0.82 8.10
CA LYS A 35 8.94 -1.64 9.30
C LYS A 35 7.65 -2.27 9.81
N TRP A 36 6.51 -1.75 9.40
CA TRP A 36 5.23 -2.34 9.77
C TRP A 36 5.04 -3.71 9.12
N PHE A 37 5.75 -3.97 8.03
CA PHE A 37 5.61 -5.20 7.25
C PHE A 37 6.99 -5.84 7.10
N PRO A 38 7.40 -6.65 8.09
CA PRO A 38 8.77 -7.18 8.10
C PRO A 38 9.16 -7.94 6.85
N ARG A 39 8.23 -8.64 6.23
CA ARG A 39 8.55 -9.36 4.99
C ARG A 39 8.87 -8.40 3.86
N LEU A 40 8.17 -7.28 3.80
CA LEU A 40 8.46 -6.27 2.78
C LEU A 40 9.75 -5.53 3.12
N ASP A 41 9.99 -5.27 4.40
CA ASP A 41 11.17 -4.55 4.82
C ASP A 41 12.44 -5.32 4.49
N ALA A 42 12.37 -6.65 4.55
CA ALA A 42 13.53 -7.51 4.29
C ALA A 42 13.66 -7.91 2.82
N ALA A 43 12.72 -7.55 1.98
CA ALA A 43 12.68 -8.02 0.59
C ALA A 43 13.64 -7.24 -0.30
N SER A 44 14.06 -7.86 -1.39
CA SER A 44 14.86 -7.19 -2.40
C SER A 44 13.98 -6.24 -3.22
N ASN A 45 14.61 -5.30 -3.93
CA ASN A 45 13.85 -4.40 -4.80
C ASN A 45 13.07 -5.17 -5.85
N GLU A 46 13.66 -6.23 -6.38
CA GLU A 46 12.99 -7.04 -7.39
C GLU A 46 11.72 -7.67 -6.82
N GLN A 47 11.81 -8.20 -5.60
CA GLN A 47 10.65 -8.78 -4.95
C GLN A 47 9.58 -7.74 -4.67
N LEU A 48 9.98 -6.55 -4.25
CA LEU A 48 9.03 -5.48 -3.94
C LEU A 48 8.28 -5.00 -5.17
N GLU A 49 8.91 -5.05 -6.33
CA GLU A 49 8.27 -4.62 -7.57
C GLU A 49 7.32 -5.67 -8.14
N ASN A 50 7.40 -6.88 -7.62
CA ASN A 50 6.62 -7.98 -8.15
C ASN A 50 5.32 -8.15 -7.37
N TYR A 51 4.51 -7.11 -7.35
CA TYR A 51 3.23 -7.12 -6.66
C TYR A 51 2.09 -7.18 -7.66
N GLU A 52 0.92 -7.59 -7.17
CA GLU A 52 -0.29 -7.60 -7.97
C GLU A 52 -1.40 -6.94 -7.17
N PHE A 53 -2.29 -6.25 -7.85
CA PHE A 53 -3.47 -5.72 -7.21
C PHE A 53 -4.56 -6.78 -7.17
N SER A 54 -5.34 -6.78 -6.09
CA SER A 54 -6.54 -7.59 -6.00
C SER A 54 -7.72 -6.67 -5.87
N GLY A 55 -8.88 -7.11 -6.35
CA GLY A 55 -10.11 -6.31 -6.25
C GLY A 55 -9.98 -4.95 -6.91
N ASN A 56 -9.30 -4.89 -8.04
CA ASN A 56 -9.11 -3.65 -8.79
C ASN A 56 -8.37 -2.58 -8.01
N GLY A 57 -7.50 -3.00 -7.09
CA GLY A 57 -6.67 -2.06 -6.34
C GLY A 57 -7.09 -1.87 -4.91
N ILE A 58 -8.11 -2.59 -4.44
CA ILE A 58 -8.47 -2.49 -3.02
C ILE A 58 -7.47 -3.25 -2.16
N GLY A 59 -6.75 -4.20 -2.75
CA GLY A 59 -5.70 -4.93 -2.06
C GLY A 59 -4.45 -5.01 -2.90
N VAL A 60 -3.32 -5.28 -2.25
CA VAL A 60 -2.02 -5.48 -2.90
C VAL A 60 -1.45 -6.78 -2.38
N HIS A 61 -0.96 -7.62 -3.27
CA HIS A 61 -0.49 -8.95 -2.92
C HIS A 61 0.92 -9.18 -3.46
N TRP A 62 1.80 -9.73 -2.64
CA TRP A 62 3.14 -10.17 -3.03
C TRP A 62 3.19 -11.67 -2.89
N ASP A 63 3.13 -12.37 -4.02
CA ASP A 63 3.06 -13.82 -4.01
C ASP A 63 4.31 -14.45 -3.41
N ASP A 64 5.47 -13.95 -3.80
CA ASP A 64 6.74 -14.49 -3.32
C ASP A 64 6.94 -14.29 -1.83
N LEU A 65 6.33 -13.27 -1.26
CA LEU A 65 6.53 -12.90 0.12
C LEU A 65 5.37 -13.32 1.01
N ASP A 66 4.33 -13.88 0.40
CA ASP A 66 3.12 -14.29 1.11
C ASP A 66 2.58 -13.13 1.95
N GLU A 67 2.52 -11.95 1.33
CA GLU A 67 2.08 -10.75 2.02
C GLU A 67 0.90 -10.13 1.29
N ASP A 68 -0.13 -9.74 2.06
CA ASP A 68 -1.32 -9.09 1.55
C ASP A 68 -1.58 -7.82 2.32
N ILE A 69 -1.91 -6.74 1.62
CA ILE A 69 -2.27 -5.49 2.27
C ILE A 69 -3.62 -5.07 1.74
N PHE A 70 -4.55 -4.80 2.66
CA PHE A 70 -5.88 -4.31 2.33
C PHE A 70 -5.84 -2.79 2.47
N ILE A 71 -6.05 -2.08 1.38
CA ILE A 71 -5.85 -0.63 1.36
C ILE A 71 -6.69 0.12 2.40
N PRO A 72 -7.96 -0.20 2.61
CA PRO A 72 -8.73 0.52 3.64
C PRO A 72 -8.14 0.44 5.04
N ASN A 73 -7.41 -0.65 5.35
CA ASN A 73 -6.78 -0.76 6.66
C ASN A 73 -5.67 0.27 6.84
N LEU A 74 -5.02 0.68 5.75
CA LEU A 74 -4.00 1.71 5.84
C LEU A 74 -4.62 3.07 6.14
N LEU A 75 -5.81 3.30 5.63
CA LEU A 75 -6.45 4.61 5.76
C LEU A 75 -6.92 4.91 7.17
N VAL A 76 -7.17 3.88 7.96
CA VAL A 76 -7.66 4.08 9.33
C VAL A 76 -6.53 4.07 10.35
N ASN A 77 -5.29 3.89 9.92
CA ASN A 77 -4.16 3.82 10.82
C ASN A 77 -3.55 5.20 10.97
N GLU A 78 -3.54 5.72 12.19
CA GLU A 78 -3.10 7.08 12.46
C GLU A 78 -1.63 7.32 12.18
N ARG A 79 -0.83 6.25 12.11
CA ARG A 79 0.61 6.40 11.89
C ARG A 79 0.99 6.49 10.43
N VAL A 80 0.02 6.32 9.53
CA VAL A 80 0.27 6.46 8.11
C VAL A 80 0.25 7.93 7.75
N THR A 81 1.31 8.41 7.10
CA THR A 81 1.38 9.80 6.68
C THR A 81 0.59 9.97 5.38
N ASN A 82 -0.35 10.91 5.41
CA ASN A 82 -1.18 11.21 4.26
C ASN A 82 -0.60 12.43 3.56
N VAL A 83 -0.06 12.21 2.36
CA VAL A 83 0.62 13.27 1.62
C VAL A 83 -0.24 13.67 0.44
N TYR A 84 -0.55 14.96 0.36
CA TYR A 84 -1.35 15.48 -0.75
C TYR A 84 -0.46 16.11 -1.79
N LYS A 85 -0.90 16.04 -3.03
CA LYS A 85 -0.18 16.64 -4.14
C LYS A 85 -0.48 18.13 -4.18
#